data_ce9bbb727f2d20859576f339494e6d8d
#
_entry.id   ce9bbb727f2d20859576f339494e6d8d
#
_cell.length_a   1.000
_cell.length_b   1.000
_cell.length_c   1.000
_cell.angle_alpha   90.00
_cell.angle_beta   90.00
_cell.angle_gamma   90.00
#
_symmetry.space_group_name_H-M   'P 1'
#
loop_
_entity.id
_entity.type
_entity.pdbx_description
1 polymer ?
#
loop_
_entity_poly.entity_id
_entity_poly.type
_entity_poly.pdbx_seq_one_letter_code
_entity_poly.pdbx_strand_id
1 'polypeptide(L)'
;MQCAAFHVALRRDGGTRCGPVKILTVEDDAVSRAVLRQALRKLGHEVVEVANGEAAWKLLAKEPVRVVVSDWAMPQMDGLELCRRIRKAAGTEYTYFILLSARDATSENQQAAADAGVDDFLTKPMNFDELWNRLRVAERILRYATQVRQLEEMMPICSYCKKIRDDQNYWQQIEGYINERTGSEFSHSICPDCYQRVVIPELNKLKQTSK
;
A
#
# COMPACT_ATOMS: atom_id res chain seq x y z
N MET A 1 32.40 -9.11 -10.85
CA MET A 1 31.43 -8.05 -10.52
C MET A 1 30.11 -8.48 -11.15
N GLN A 2 29.26 -9.13 -10.35
CA GLN A 2 28.01 -9.74 -10.81
C GLN A 2 26.87 -8.76 -10.57
N CYS A 3 26.25 -8.29 -11.66
CA CYS A 3 24.95 -7.63 -11.61
C CYS A 3 23.89 -8.67 -11.22
N ALA A 4 23.33 -8.53 -10.05
CA ALA A 4 22.16 -9.30 -9.64
C ALA A 4 20.96 -8.82 -10.47
N ALA A 5 20.59 -9.59 -11.47
CA ALA A 5 19.36 -9.40 -12.23
C ALA A 5 18.18 -9.76 -11.32
N PHE A 6 17.40 -8.75 -10.91
CA PHE A 6 16.08 -8.95 -10.31
C PHE A 6 15.16 -9.54 -11.38
N HIS A 7 15.11 -10.86 -11.45
CA HIS A 7 14.09 -11.58 -12.22
C HIS A 7 12.77 -11.50 -11.45
N VAL A 8 11.92 -10.56 -11.81
CA VAL A 8 10.49 -10.65 -11.52
C VAL A 8 9.95 -11.78 -12.39
N ALA A 9 9.89 -12.98 -11.83
CA ALA A 9 9.26 -14.11 -12.46
C ALA A 9 7.75 -13.87 -12.55
N LEU A 10 7.29 -13.38 -13.70
CA LEU A 10 5.89 -13.44 -14.10
C LEU A 10 5.54 -14.93 -14.30
N ARG A 11 5.10 -15.59 -13.26
CA ARG A 11 4.47 -16.89 -13.39
C ARG A 11 3.09 -16.68 -14.05
N ARG A 12 3.04 -17.05 -15.34
CA ARG A 12 1.80 -17.26 -16.09
C ARG A 12 1.25 -18.60 -15.66
N ASP A 13 0.53 -18.67 -14.55
CA ASP A 13 -0.27 -19.82 -14.21
C ASP A 13 -1.74 -19.42 -14.30
N GLY A 14 -2.44 -20.00 -15.29
CA GLY A 14 -3.87 -19.87 -15.47
C GLY A 14 -4.62 -20.52 -14.30
N GLY A 15 -4.98 -19.72 -13.32
CA GLY A 15 -5.67 -20.13 -12.10
C GLY A 15 -5.14 -19.31 -10.94
N THR A 16 -5.60 -18.07 -10.82
CA THR A 16 -5.15 -17.09 -9.83
C THR A 16 -5.47 -17.55 -8.41
N ARG A 17 -4.60 -18.35 -7.81
CA ARG A 17 -4.47 -18.33 -6.35
C ARG A 17 -3.58 -17.11 -6.03
N CYS A 18 -4.21 -16.02 -5.58
CA CYS A 18 -3.49 -14.95 -4.92
C CYS A 18 -2.80 -15.54 -3.69
N GLY A 19 -1.58 -15.13 -3.40
CA GLY A 19 -0.85 -15.60 -2.23
C GLY A 19 -1.58 -15.23 -0.93
N PRO A 20 -1.19 -15.79 0.22
CA PRO A 20 -1.82 -15.50 1.49
C PRO A 20 -1.79 -13.99 1.78
N VAL A 21 -2.97 -13.41 2.01
CA VAL A 21 -3.13 -12.01 2.40
C VAL A 21 -3.24 -11.95 3.91
N LYS A 22 -2.59 -10.96 4.54
CA LYS A 22 -2.75 -10.67 5.96
C LYS A 22 -4.07 -9.92 6.16
N ILE A 23 -4.97 -10.50 6.96
CA ILE A 23 -6.30 -9.97 7.24
C ILE A 23 -6.40 -9.64 8.73
N LEU A 24 -6.83 -8.42 9.05
CA LEU A 24 -7.19 -8.04 10.40
C LEU A 24 -8.69 -8.30 10.62
N THR A 25 -9.02 -9.08 11.64
CA THR A 25 -10.39 -9.28 12.09
C THR A 25 -10.65 -8.51 13.37
N VAL A 26 -11.74 -7.75 13.40
CA VAL A 26 -12.15 -6.92 14.54
C VAL A 26 -13.56 -7.33 14.95
N GLU A 27 -13.69 -8.01 16.08
CA GLU A 27 -14.93 -8.59 16.55
C GLU A 27 -14.87 -8.69 18.08
N ASP A 28 -15.82 -8.16 18.80
CA ASP A 28 -15.82 -8.14 20.27
C ASP A 28 -16.28 -9.48 20.86
N ASP A 29 -17.21 -10.19 20.19
CA ASP A 29 -17.62 -11.52 20.62
C ASP A 29 -16.54 -12.58 20.34
N ALA A 30 -16.12 -13.27 21.39
CA ALA A 30 -15.05 -14.25 21.30
C ALA A 30 -15.39 -15.46 20.40
N VAL A 31 -16.67 -15.86 20.38
CA VAL A 31 -17.12 -17.02 19.56
C VAL A 31 -17.13 -16.64 18.09
N SER A 32 -17.75 -15.52 17.76
CA SER A 32 -17.80 -14.97 16.40
C SER A 32 -16.39 -14.72 15.85
N ARG A 33 -15.49 -14.16 16.66
CA ARG A 33 -14.08 -13.94 16.31
C ARG A 33 -13.36 -15.26 16.00
N ALA A 34 -13.55 -16.29 16.83
CA ALA A 34 -12.94 -17.61 16.60
C ALA A 34 -13.46 -18.27 15.31
N VAL A 35 -14.76 -18.16 15.03
CA VAL A 35 -15.39 -18.69 13.80
C VAL A 35 -14.83 -17.96 12.58
N LEU A 36 -14.77 -16.64 12.60
CA LEU A 36 -14.23 -15.83 11.50
C LEU A 36 -12.77 -16.15 11.23
N ARG A 37 -11.94 -16.23 12.28
CA ARG A 37 -10.54 -16.67 12.16
C ARG A 37 -10.41 -18.03 11.49
N GLN A 38 -11.18 -19.01 11.94
CA GLN A 38 -11.11 -20.37 11.40
C GLN A 38 -11.50 -20.40 9.92
N ALA A 39 -12.51 -19.64 9.53
CA ALA A 39 -12.97 -19.53 8.15
C ALA A 39 -11.87 -18.93 7.26
N LEU A 40 -11.30 -17.80 7.65
CA LEU A 40 -10.26 -17.10 6.88
C LEU A 40 -8.98 -17.92 6.76
N ARG A 41 -8.59 -18.64 7.83
CA ARG A 41 -7.43 -19.55 7.79
C ARG A 41 -7.66 -20.75 6.86
N LYS A 42 -8.87 -21.31 6.81
CA LYS A 42 -9.22 -22.36 5.84
C LYS A 42 -9.12 -21.89 4.39
N LEU A 43 -9.34 -20.59 4.14
CA LEU A 43 -9.16 -19.96 2.84
C LEU A 43 -7.70 -19.69 2.50
N GLY A 44 -6.77 -19.93 3.42
CA GLY A 44 -5.32 -19.80 3.22
C GLY A 44 -4.76 -18.43 3.58
N HIS A 45 -5.51 -17.58 4.29
CA HIS A 45 -5.06 -16.24 4.70
C HIS A 45 -4.37 -16.24 6.06
N GLU A 46 -3.47 -15.29 6.28
CA GLU A 46 -2.92 -14.98 7.59
C GLU A 46 -3.90 -14.08 8.35
N VAL A 47 -4.28 -14.45 9.58
CA VAL A 47 -5.30 -13.74 10.34
C VAL A 47 -4.72 -13.20 11.64
N VAL A 48 -4.83 -11.89 11.81
CA VAL A 48 -4.57 -11.17 13.07
C VAL A 48 -5.92 -10.77 13.66
N GLU A 49 -6.08 -10.98 14.96
CA GLU A 49 -7.37 -10.76 15.64
C GLU A 49 -7.25 -9.70 16.71
N VAL A 50 -8.26 -8.85 16.79
CA VAL A 50 -8.44 -7.90 17.90
C VAL A 50 -9.91 -7.84 18.33
N ALA A 51 -10.13 -7.43 19.58
CA ALA A 51 -11.46 -7.46 20.18
C ALA A 51 -12.24 -6.13 20.10
N ASN A 52 -11.64 -5.06 19.57
CA ASN A 52 -12.30 -3.74 19.47
C ASN A 52 -11.58 -2.84 18.48
N GLY A 53 -12.25 -1.75 18.10
CA GLY A 53 -11.73 -0.79 17.13
C GLY A 53 -10.47 -0.05 17.58
N GLU A 54 -10.32 0.23 18.89
CA GLU A 54 -9.11 0.88 19.41
C GLU A 54 -7.86 0.01 19.30
N ALA A 55 -7.99 -1.28 19.57
CA ALA A 55 -6.89 -2.24 19.38
C ALA A 55 -6.53 -2.39 17.89
N ALA A 56 -7.56 -2.40 17.01
CA ALA A 56 -7.38 -2.41 15.57
C ALA A 56 -6.60 -1.20 15.09
N TRP A 57 -7.00 0.00 15.52
CA TRP A 57 -6.32 1.24 15.16
C TRP A 57 -4.85 1.27 15.60
N LYS A 58 -4.57 0.84 16.83
CA LYS A 58 -3.18 0.75 17.35
C LYS A 58 -2.33 -0.25 16.58
N LEU A 59 -2.92 -1.35 16.12
CA LEU A 59 -2.23 -2.35 15.31
C LEU A 59 -1.92 -1.82 13.91
N LEU A 60 -2.90 -1.22 13.24
CA LEU A 60 -2.75 -0.64 11.90
C LEU A 60 -1.67 0.45 11.83
N ALA A 61 -1.44 1.17 12.94
CA ALA A 61 -0.37 2.15 13.03
C ALA A 61 1.05 1.52 13.09
N LYS A 62 1.15 0.23 13.43
CA LYS A 62 2.43 -0.49 13.59
C LYS A 62 2.73 -1.43 12.44
N GLU A 63 1.70 -2.00 11.86
CA GLU A 63 1.82 -3.05 10.86
C GLU A 63 0.91 -2.76 9.66
N PRO A 64 1.44 -2.83 8.42
CA PRO A 64 0.61 -2.68 7.24
C PRO A 64 -0.32 -3.88 7.09
N VAL A 65 -1.63 -3.65 7.17
CA VAL A 65 -2.65 -4.64 6.89
C VAL A 65 -3.52 -4.14 5.75
N ARG A 66 -3.67 -4.97 4.72
CA ARG A 66 -4.33 -4.59 3.47
C ARG A 66 -5.83 -4.92 3.44
N VAL A 67 -6.29 -5.81 4.32
CA VAL A 67 -7.72 -6.20 4.42
C VAL A 67 -8.15 -6.17 5.88
N VAL A 68 -9.23 -5.45 6.16
CA VAL A 68 -9.89 -5.40 7.47
C VAL A 68 -11.29 -6.00 7.34
N VAL A 69 -11.63 -6.93 8.22
CA VAL A 69 -12.98 -7.47 8.37
C VAL A 69 -13.45 -7.11 9.78
N SER A 70 -14.37 -6.17 9.90
CA SER A 70 -14.78 -5.60 11.17
C SER A 70 -16.27 -5.81 11.43
N ASP A 71 -16.63 -6.15 12.65
CA ASP A 71 -18.01 -5.97 13.09
C ASP A 71 -18.39 -4.49 13.10
N TRP A 72 -19.66 -4.20 12.86
CA TRP A 72 -20.20 -2.85 12.98
C TRP A 72 -20.31 -2.41 14.43
N ALA A 73 -21.00 -3.21 15.24
CA ALA A 73 -21.38 -2.85 16.61
C ALA A 73 -20.35 -3.35 17.61
N MET A 74 -19.41 -2.50 17.99
CA MET A 74 -18.40 -2.79 19.00
C MET A 74 -18.35 -1.69 20.06
N PRO A 75 -17.98 -2.01 21.31
CA PRO A 75 -17.82 -1.01 22.36
C PRO A 75 -16.65 -0.06 22.05
N GLN A 76 -16.74 1.17 22.54
CA GLN A 76 -15.75 2.25 22.44
C GLN A 76 -15.61 2.84 21.03
N MET A 77 -15.22 2.05 20.05
CA MET A 77 -15.08 2.45 18.64
C MET A 77 -15.78 1.41 17.77
N ASP A 78 -16.82 1.83 17.09
CA ASP A 78 -17.55 0.99 16.15
C ASP A 78 -16.80 0.82 14.81
N GLY A 79 -17.27 -0.12 13.97
CA GLY A 79 -16.65 -0.42 12.70
C GLY A 79 -16.65 0.74 11.71
N LEU A 80 -17.69 1.60 11.73
CA LEU A 80 -17.76 2.77 10.85
C LEU A 80 -16.74 3.84 11.25
N GLU A 81 -16.61 4.10 12.54
CA GLU A 81 -15.61 5.06 13.04
C GLU A 81 -14.19 4.57 12.75
N LEU A 82 -13.92 3.26 12.93
CA LEU A 82 -12.65 2.66 12.56
C LEU A 82 -12.37 2.87 11.07
N CYS A 83 -13.34 2.61 10.20
CA CYS A 83 -13.21 2.83 8.77
C CYS A 83 -12.90 4.29 8.44
N ARG A 84 -13.65 5.25 9.00
CA ARG A 84 -13.40 6.68 8.80
C ARG A 84 -12.00 7.10 9.22
N ARG A 85 -11.47 6.57 10.33
CA ARG A 85 -10.10 6.83 10.77
C ARG A 85 -9.07 6.28 9.79
N ILE A 86 -9.27 5.06 9.29
CA ILE A 86 -8.40 4.47 8.26
C ILE A 86 -8.39 5.34 7.00
N ARG A 87 -9.56 5.80 6.53
CA ARG A 87 -9.66 6.66 5.33
C ARG A 87 -9.02 8.04 5.53
N LYS A 88 -9.10 8.62 6.72
CA LYS A 88 -8.47 9.92 7.04
C LYS A 88 -6.96 9.82 7.23
N ALA A 89 -6.48 8.70 7.71
CA ALA A 89 -5.05 8.47 7.88
C ALA A 89 -4.41 8.22 6.53
N ALA A 90 -4.27 9.23 5.68
CA ALA A 90 -3.70 9.18 4.34
C ALA A 90 -2.38 8.36 4.29
N GLY A 91 -2.51 7.07 4.44
CA GLY A 91 -1.42 6.11 4.32
C GLY A 91 -1.11 5.87 2.85
N THR A 92 0.10 5.47 2.59
CA THR A 92 0.58 5.17 1.24
C THR A 92 -0.07 3.93 0.63
N GLU A 93 -0.78 3.12 1.42
CA GLU A 93 -1.38 1.86 0.96
C GLU A 93 -2.88 1.80 1.21
N TYR A 94 -3.62 1.41 0.18
CA TYR A 94 -5.05 1.21 0.27
C TYR A 94 -5.37 -0.02 1.13
N THR A 95 -6.28 0.16 2.11
CA THR A 95 -6.81 -0.92 2.96
C THR A 95 -8.25 -1.20 2.55
N TYR A 96 -8.52 -2.42 2.12
CA TYR A 96 -9.87 -2.87 1.78
C TYR A 96 -10.63 -3.20 3.06
N PHE A 97 -11.81 -2.60 3.24
CA PHE A 97 -12.59 -2.70 4.47
C PHE A 97 -13.92 -3.39 4.24
N ILE A 98 -14.12 -4.54 4.88
CA ILE A 98 -15.37 -5.31 4.88
C ILE A 98 -16.05 -5.12 6.22
N LEU A 99 -17.29 -4.63 6.21
CA LEU A 99 -18.10 -4.45 7.41
C LEU A 99 -19.07 -5.62 7.58
N LEU A 100 -19.07 -6.24 8.74
CA LEU A 100 -20.03 -7.27 9.14
C LEU A 100 -21.10 -6.62 10.03
N SER A 101 -22.37 -6.91 9.80
CA SER A 101 -23.45 -6.33 10.58
C SER A 101 -24.58 -7.32 10.88
N ALA A 102 -25.06 -7.29 12.09
CA ALA A 102 -26.33 -7.95 12.47
C ALA A 102 -27.56 -7.11 12.08
N ARG A 103 -27.35 -5.87 11.60
CA ARG A 103 -28.43 -5.00 11.13
C ARG A 103 -28.83 -5.41 9.71
N ASP A 104 -30.10 -5.28 9.41
CA ASP A 104 -30.60 -5.51 8.07
C ASP A 104 -29.91 -4.60 7.05
N ALA A 105 -29.78 -5.10 5.83
CA ALA A 105 -29.21 -4.35 4.70
C ALA A 105 -30.21 -3.29 4.16
N THR A 106 -30.70 -2.42 5.05
CA THR A 106 -31.54 -1.29 4.65
C THR A 106 -30.72 -0.28 3.86
N SER A 107 -31.41 0.51 3.03
CA SER A 107 -30.76 1.59 2.25
C SER A 107 -30.01 2.58 3.15
N GLU A 108 -30.55 2.87 4.34
CA GLU A 108 -29.94 3.78 5.31
C GLU A 108 -28.62 3.21 5.88
N ASN A 109 -28.60 1.92 6.23
CA ASN A 109 -27.40 1.27 6.74
C ASN A 109 -26.31 1.14 5.64
N GLN A 110 -26.72 0.84 4.42
CA GLN A 110 -25.79 0.80 3.27
C GLN A 110 -25.22 2.18 2.96
N GLN A 111 -26.05 3.22 3.00
CA GLN A 111 -25.60 4.60 2.81
C GLN A 111 -24.59 5.01 3.91
N ALA A 112 -24.90 4.72 5.19
CA ALA A 112 -23.99 5.03 6.28
C ALA A 112 -22.63 4.33 6.16
N ALA A 113 -22.62 3.08 5.67
CA ALA A 113 -21.38 2.35 5.38
C ALA A 113 -20.60 2.97 4.21
N ALA A 114 -21.30 3.32 3.13
CA ALA A 114 -20.69 3.98 1.97
C ALA A 114 -20.09 5.35 2.34
N ASP A 115 -20.80 6.16 3.11
CA ASP A 115 -20.33 7.48 3.59
C ASP A 115 -19.13 7.37 4.53
N ALA A 116 -18.99 6.24 5.24
CA ALA A 116 -17.81 5.94 6.04
C ALA A 116 -16.62 5.45 5.19
N GLY A 117 -16.84 5.13 3.90
CA GLY A 117 -15.82 4.62 2.99
C GLY A 117 -15.60 3.11 3.09
N VAL A 118 -16.62 2.34 3.52
CA VAL A 118 -16.61 0.88 3.54
C VAL A 118 -16.65 0.35 2.11
N ASP A 119 -15.82 -0.63 1.79
CA ASP A 119 -15.75 -1.22 0.44
C ASP A 119 -16.82 -2.28 0.22
N ASP A 120 -17.06 -3.09 1.25
CA ASP A 120 -18.08 -4.15 1.22
C ASP A 120 -18.84 -4.25 2.55
N PHE A 121 -20.09 -4.60 2.44
CA PHE A 121 -21.00 -4.79 3.56
C PHE A 121 -21.61 -6.18 3.51
N LEU A 122 -21.51 -6.94 4.61
CA LEU A 122 -22.06 -8.29 4.75
C LEU A 122 -22.96 -8.37 5.98
N THR A 123 -24.10 -9.05 5.85
CA THR A 123 -25.03 -9.26 6.97
C THR A 123 -24.70 -10.54 7.74
N LYS A 124 -24.91 -10.52 9.05
CA LYS A 124 -24.87 -11.71 9.91
C LYS A 124 -26.27 -12.38 9.93
N PRO A 125 -26.40 -13.71 9.90
CA PRO A 125 -25.33 -14.69 9.98
C PRO A 125 -24.50 -14.73 8.71
N MET A 126 -23.18 -14.72 8.86
CA MET A 126 -22.24 -14.61 7.75
C MET A 126 -22.26 -15.84 6.86
N ASN A 127 -22.46 -15.63 5.56
CA ASN A 127 -22.27 -16.64 4.54
C ASN A 127 -20.78 -16.70 4.14
N PHE A 128 -20.13 -17.84 4.35
CA PHE A 128 -18.72 -18.01 4.05
C PHE A 128 -18.40 -17.94 2.56
N ASP A 129 -19.29 -18.40 1.68
CA ASP A 129 -19.11 -18.30 0.23
C ASP A 129 -19.18 -16.83 -0.22
N GLU A 130 -20.02 -16.04 0.41
CA GLU A 130 -20.11 -14.60 0.15
C GLU A 130 -18.84 -13.89 0.62
N LEU A 131 -18.37 -14.16 1.84
CA LEU A 131 -17.11 -13.60 2.34
C LEU A 131 -15.94 -13.99 1.43
N TRP A 132 -15.87 -15.24 0.98
CA TRP A 132 -14.83 -15.68 0.06
C TRP A 132 -14.87 -14.91 -1.28
N ASN A 133 -16.06 -14.70 -1.84
CA ASN A 133 -16.23 -13.93 -3.07
C ASN A 133 -15.76 -12.47 -2.89
N ARG A 134 -16.09 -11.83 -1.74
CA ARG A 134 -15.63 -10.46 -1.43
C ARG A 134 -14.12 -10.39 -1.26
N LEU A 135 -13.52 -11.36 -0.59
CA LEU A 135 -12.07 -11.41 -0.46
C LEU A 135 -11.36 -11.54 -1.80
N ARG A 136 -11.89 -12.32 -2.74
CA ARG A 136 -11.34 -12.40 -4.09
C ARG A 136 -11.41 -11.07 -4.85
N VAL A 137 -12.49 -10.31 -4.65
CA VAL A 137 -12.61 -8.95 -5.20
C VAL A 137 -11.57 -8.03 -4.54
N ALA A 138 -11.46 -8.07 -3.22
CA ALA A 138 -10.47 -7.31 -2.45
C ALA A 138 -9.04 -7.57 -2.95
N GLU A 139 -8.63 -8.83 -3.07
CA GLU A 139 -7.32 -9.22 -3.58
C GLU A 139 -7.03 -8.63 -4.97
N ARG A 140 -8.02 -8.68 -5.85
CA ARG A 140 -7.88 -8.11 -7.21
C ARG A 140 -7.70 -6.60 -7.18
N ILE A 141 -8.51 -5.90 -6.38
CA ILE A 141 -8.42 -4.44 -6.21
C ILE A 141 -7.06 -4.05 -5.62
N LEU A 142 -6.64 -4.74 -4.56
CA LEU A 142 -5.36 -4.47 -3.90
C LEU A 142 -4.16 -4.71 -4.82
N ARG A 143 -4.24 -5.72 -5.68
CA ARG A 143 -3.21 -5.96 -6.71
C ARG A 143 -3.12 -4.82 -7.71
N TYR A 144 -4.26 -4.34 -8.22
CA TYR A 144 -4.27 -3.21 -9.14
C TYR A 144 -3.81 -1.92 -8.47
N ALA A 145 -4.24 -1.66 -7.24
CA ALA A 145 -3.78 -0.49 -6.48
C ALA A 145 -2.26 -0.50 -6.30
N THR A 146 -1.66 -1.67 -6.02
CA THR A 146 -0.21 -1.81 -5.94
C THR A 146 0.48 -1.55 -7.29
N GLN A 147 -0.09 -2.06 -8.39
CA GLN A 147 0.46 -1.84 -9.74
C GLN A 147 0.40 -0.37 -10.15
N VAL A 148 -0.73 0.30 -9.91
CA VAL A 148 -0.87 1.74 -10.19
C VAL A 148 0.18 2.53 -9.42
N ARG A 149 0.32 2.27 -8.12
CA ARG A 149 1.31 2.93 -7.29
C ARG A 149 2.74 2.70 -7.79
N GLN A 150 3.11 1.48 -8.17
CA GLN A 150 4.42 1.19 -8.72
C GLN A 150 4.70 1.99 -10.00
N LEU A 151 3.67 2.23 -10.83
CA LEU A 151 3.80 3.07 -12.01
C LEU A 151 3.95 4.56 -11.65
N GLU A 152 3.23 5.04 -10.64
CA GLU A 152 3.32 6.41 -10.14
C GLU A 152 4.68 6.70 -9.48
N GLU A 153 5.30 5.68 -8.86
CA GLU A 153 6.64 5.79 -8.26
C GLU A 153 7.76 5.82 -9.30
N MET A 154 7.48 5.49 -10.57
CA MET A 154 8.47 5.56 -11.64
C MET A 154 8.67 7.01 -12.11
N MET A 155 9.79 7.60 -11.75
CA MET A 155 10.16 8.93 -12.23
C MET A 155 10.72 8.86 -13.65
N PRO A 156 10.07 9.47 -14.65
CA PRO A 156 10.58 9.49 -16.02
C PRO A 156 11.82 10.38 -16.09
N ILE A 157 12.98 9.75 -16.28
CA ILE A 157 14.28 10.42 -16.40
C ILE A 157 14.78 10.39 -17.85
N CYS A 158 15.33 11.50 -18.32
CA CYS A 158 15.98 11.57 -19.61
C CYS A 158 17.25 10.70 -19.65
N SER A 159 17.35 9.80 -20.61
CA SER A 159 18.50 8.91 -20.75
C SER A 159 19.82 9.65 -20.99
N TYR A 160 19.77 10.84 -21.59
CA TYR A 160 20.94 11.66 -21.93
C TYR A 160 21.32 12.67 -20.86
N CYS A 161 20.44 13.62 -20.56
CA CYS A 161 20.77 14.75 -19.66
C CYS A 161 20.31 14.53 -18.21
N LYS A 162 19.67 13.40 -17.91
CA LYS A 162 19.22 13.03 -16.56
C LYS A 162 18.19 13.96 -15.91
N LYS A 163 17.59 14.88 -16.67
CA LYS A 163 16.44 15.63 -16.20
C LYS A 163 15.26 14.75 -15.91
N ILE A 164 14.48 15.10 -14.88
CA ILE A 164 13.23 14.42 -14.54
C ILE A 164 12.08 15.20 -15.17
N ARG A 165 11.08 14.46 -15.66
CA ARG A 165 9.82 15.03 -16.13
C ARG A 165 8.83 15.04 -14.97
N ASP A 166 8.34 16.22 -14.62
CA ASP A 166 7.34 16.41 -13.56
C ASP A 166 5.91 16.06 -14.02
N ASP A 167 4.95 16.18 -13.11
CA ASP A 167 3.55 15.85 -13.34
C ASP A 167 2.87 16.82 -14.35
N GLN A 168 3.48 17.96 -14.63
CA GLN A 168 3.04 18.96 -15.63
C GLN A 168 3.73 18.80 -16.99
N ASN A 169 4.50 17.71 -17.18
CA ASN A 169 5.29 17.42 -18.37
C ASN A 169 6.48 18.37 -18.63
N TYR A 170 6.95 19.11 -17.64
CA TYR A 170 8.18 19.91 -17.75
C TYR A 170 9.40 19.10 -17.33
N TRP A 171 10.53 19.32 -18.02
CA TRP A 171 11.80 18.69 -17.72
C TRP A 171 12.65 19.60 -16.84
N GLN A 172 12.96 19.18 -15.61
CA GLN A 172 13.78 19.92 -14.67
C GLN A 172 14.97 19.09 -14.19
N GLN A 173 15.93 19.76 -13.57
CA GLN A 173 17.08 19.09 -12.95
C GLN A 173 16.63 18.25 -11.76
N ILE A 174 17.31 17.12 -11.53
CA ILE A 174 16.93 16.18 -10.46
C ILE A 174 17.01 16.84 -9.07
N GLU A 175 17.99 17.72 -8.88
CA GLU A 175 18.21 18.45 -7.64
C GLU A 175 17.02 19.39 -7.34
N GLY A 176 16.55 20.13 -8.34
CA GLY A 176 15.39 21.00 -8.24
C GLY A 176 14.12 20.23 -7.90
N TYR A 177 13.89 19.14 -8.61
CA TYR A 177 12.74 18.26 -8.39
C TYR A 177 12.68 17.69 -6.97
N ILE A 178 13.82 17.22 -6.45
CA ILE A 178 13.89 16.68 -5.09
C ILE A 178 13.75 17.81 -4.05
N ASN A 179 14.41 18.94 -4.25
CA ASN A 179 14.30 20.09 -3.33
C ASN A 179 12.86 20.56 -3.17
N GLU A 180 12.11 20.73 -4.26
CA GLU A 180 10.70 21.15 -4.24
C GLU A 180 9.80 20.17 -3.46
N ARG A 181 10.07 18.88 -3.50
CA ARG A 181 9.24 17.86 -2.86
C ARG A 181 9.63 17.49 -1.44
N THR A 182 10.90 17.62 -1.09
CA THR A 182 11.43 17.17 0.20
C THR A 182 12.04 18.30 1.05
N GLY A 183 12.27 19.47 0.46
CA GLY A 183 13.01 20.56 1.10
C GLY A 183 14.51 20.27 1.27
N SER A 184 15.03 19.21 0.65
CA SER A 184 16.43 18.83 0.75
C SER A 184 17.32 19.71 -0.08
N GLU A 185 18.40 20.22 0.51
CA GLU A 185 19.45 20.97 -0.18
C GLU A 185 20.60 20.04 -0.60
N PHE A 186 21.23 20.34 -1.74
CA PHE A 186 22.34 19.57 -2.28
C PHE A 186 23.65 20.34 -2.18
N SER A 187 24.67 19.71 -1.59
CA SER A 187 26.06 20.19 -1.69
C SER A 187 26.75 19.49 -2.87
N HIS A 188 27.45 20.26 -3.69
CA HIS A 188 28.17 19.72 -4.83
C HIS A 188 29.60 19.35 -4.44
N SER A 189 29.98 18.11 -4.76
CA SER A 189 31.34 17.61 -4.60
C SER A 189 31.67 16.66 -5.76
N ILE A 190 32.95 16.34 -5.93
CA ILE A 190 33.41 15.41 -6.95
C ILE A 190 33.74 14.09 -6.29
N CYS A 191 33.10 13.00 -6.71
CA CYS A 191 33.40 11.67 -6.19
C CYS A 191 34.80 11.20 -6.66
N PRO A 192 35.47 10.29 -5.92
CA PRO A 192 36.83 9.83 -6.26
C PRO A 192 36.97 9.31 -7.70
N ASP A 193 35.98 8.57 -8.19
CA ASP A 193 36.01 8.02 -9.55
C ASP A 193 35.95 9.11 -10.63
N CYS A 194 35.08 10.11 -10.44
CA CYS A 194 35.00 11.25 -11.36
C CYS A 194 36.26 12.13 -11.26
N TYR A 195 36.82 12.29 -10.07
CA TYR A 195 38.07 13.01 -9.91
C TYR A 195 39.20 12.36 -10.72
N GLN A 196 39.37 11.05 -10.61
CA GLN A 196 40.40 10.31 -11.36
C GLN A 196 40.14 10.31 -12.86
N ARG A 197 38.89 10.11 -13.28
CA ARG A 197 38.55 9.89 -14.68
C ARG A 197 38.39 11.16 -15.49
N VAL A 198 38.01 12.27 -14.87
CA VAL A 198 37.71 13.54 -15.54
C VAL A 198 38.70 14.64 -15.12
N VAL A 199 38.84 14.89 -13.81
CA VAL A 199 39.58 16.05 -13.32
C VAL A 199 41.09 15.89 -13.54
N ILE A 200 41.71 14.76 -13.22
CA ILE A 200 43.13 14.54 -13.39
C ILE A 200 43.56 14.65 -14.86
N PRO A 201 42.90 14.05 -15.86
CA PRO A 201 43.24 14.20 -17.26
C PRO A 201 43.15 15.66 -17.74
N GLU A 202 42.14 16.42 -17.31
CA GLU A 202 41.99 17.81 -17.68
C GLU A 202 43.10 18.68 -17.07
N LEU A 203 43.44 18.50 -15.79
CA LEU A 203 44.59 19.18 -15.17
C LEU A 203 45.91 18.89 -15.87
N ASN A 204 46.12 17.66 -16.33
CA ASN A 204 47.32 17.26 -17.07
C ASN A 204 47.40 17.93 -18.46
N LYS A 205 46.25 18.07 -19.16
CA LYS A 205 46.19 18.81 -20.43
C LYS A 205 46.55 20.29 -20.25
N LEU A 206 46.01 20.95 -19.22
CA LEU A 206 46.28 22.35 -18.91
C LEU A 206 47.78 22.61 -18.60
N LYS A 207 48.43 21.67 -17.90
CA LYS A 207 49.88 21.76 -17.61
C LYS A 207 50.76 21.59 -18.87
N GLN A 208 50.28 20.93 -19.89
CA GLN A 208 50.98 20.73 -21.17
C GLN A 208 50.82 21.91 -22.12
N THR A 209 49.72 22.70 -21.99
CA THR A 209 49.43 23.86 -22.84
C THR A 209 50.10 25.15 -22.29
N SER A 210 50.64 25.11 -21.07
CA SER A 210 51.31 26.24 -20.41
C SER A 210 52.85 26.23 -20.53
N LYS A 211 53.39 25.40 -21.44
CA LYS A 211 54.80 25.37 -21.89
C LYS A 211 54.89 25.82 -23.33
#